data_0a495d29a54d755bbb3ab0898e8c61e9
#
_entry.id   0a495d29a54d755bbb3ab0898e8c61e9
#
_cell.length_a   1.000
_cell.length_b   1.000
_cell.length_c   1.000
_cell.angle_alpha   90.00
_cell.angle_beta   90.00
_cell.angle_gamma   90.00
#
_symmetry.space_group_name_H-M   'P 1'
#
loop_
_entity.id
_entity.type
_entity.pdbx_description
1 polymer ?
#
loop_
_entity_poly.entity_id
_entity_poly.type
_entity_poly.pdbx_seq_one_letter_code
_entity_poly.pdbx_strand_id
1 'polypeptide(L)'
;MINSVLKSKLVILLTFLILGCEESEVLKEVYPISDVNFHYLQASNKLFVSANLIKNYQGSSLDSVMVLWRGVKLSNTADTIGLLDNGTEGDMISKDLSYSRKFFNKSDSITNVIPSTAKDSVFLSILALYGTKSISDSANFLLGNIRPKIEKVTVPVTTIEIPSPSTDPNVVNTVEFLVTAVVSDPNGIDDVKRVFFRSYNVGEDSWMNGGNPILLYDDGDKDSSGDLQKGDGEFSRTVVITENEKPGTFHWTFEAQDFSSAYSDTVKRVLIVK
;
A
#
# COMPACT_ATOMS: atom_id res chain seq x y z
N MET A 1 30.39 24.33 106.77
CA MET A 1 29.21 23.42 106.58
C MET A 1 28.72 23.62 105.21
N ILE A 2 28.39 22.53 104.56
CA ILE A 2 27.62 22.35 103.30
C ILE A 2 28.47 22.32 102.03
N ASN A 3 28.66 21.06 101.52
CA ASN A 3 29.18 20.65 100.24
C ASN A 3 28.27 21.02 99.10
N SER A 4 28.81 21.51 98.03
CA SER A 4 28.11 21.50 96.71
C SER A 4 28.87 20.62 95.76
N VAL A 5 28.22 19.58 95.40
CA VAL A 5 28.67 18.61 94.44
C VAL A 5 28.50 19.14 93.00
N LEU A 6 29.56 19.29 92.28
CA LEU A 6 29.60 19.73 90.89
C LEU A 6 29.31 18.49 89.98
N LYS A 7 28.13 18.45 89.38
CA LYS A 7 27.80 17.42 88.38
C LYS A 7 28.33 17.81 87.00
N SER A 8 29.38 17.18 86.56
CA SER A 8 29.84 17.26 85.14
C SER A 8 28.87 16.59 84.21
N LYS A 9 28.29 17.34 83.29
CA LYS A 9 27.52 16.78 82.16
C LYS A 9 28.47 16.54 81.01
N LEU A 10 28.75 15.26 80.72
CA LEU A 10 29.41 14.81 79.50
C LEU A 10 28.50 14.94 78.32
N VAL A 11 28.72 15.88 77.42
CA VAL A 11 28.03 16.02 76.18
C VAL A 11 28.72 15.14 75.09
N ILE A 12 28.17 14.02 74.78
CA ILE A 12 28.66 13.19 73.70
C ILE A 12 28.09 13.77 72.37
N LEU A 13 28.95 14.40 71.57
CA LEU A 13 28.64 14.88 70.22
C LEU A 13 28.71 13.70 69.29
N LEU A 14 27.51 13.15 68.91
CA LEU A 14 27.39 12.08 67.92
C LEU A 14 27.43 12.69 66.53
N THR A 15 28.56 12.67 65.83
CA THR A 15 28.71 13.06 64.44
C THR A 15 28.15 11.95 63.55
N PHE A 16 26.96 12.15 63.00
CA PHE A 16 26.44 11.34 61.93
C PHE A 16 27.25 11.62 60.65
N LEU A 17 28.13 10.71 60.23
CA LEU A 17 28.66 10.64 58.88
C LEU A 17 27.53 10.13 57.97
N ILE A 18 26.88 11.05 57.25
CA ILE A 18 26.00 10.69 56.13
C ILE A 18 26.94 10.29 54.99
N LEU A 19 27.16 8.98 54.82
CA LEU A 19 27.65 8.40 53.59
C LEU A 19 26.53 8.55 52.55
N GLY A 20 26.56 9.63 51.79
CA GLY A 20 25.77 9.79 50.57
C GLY A 20 26.21 8.70 49.58
N CYS A 21 25.42 7.69 49.42
CA CYS A 21 25.50 6.82 48.24
C CYS A 21 25.08 7.70 47.05
N GLU A 22 26.02 8.23 46.28
CA GLU A 22 25.73 8.72 44.95
C GLU A 22 25.28 7.48 44.16
N GLU A 23 23.97 7.30 43.99
CA GLU A 23 23.45 6.47 42.91
C GLU A 23 23.97 7.07 41.60
N SER A 24 25.00 6.44 41.06
CA SER A 24 25.39 6.72 39.68
C SER A 24 24.17 6.36 38.82
N GLU A 25 23.45 7.36 38.37
CA GLU A 25 22.47 7.15 37.28
C GLU A 25 23.26 6.50 36.15
N VAL A 26 23.04 5.19 35.95
CA VAL A 26 23.46 4.49 34.75
C VAL A 26 22.67 5.13 33.62
N LEU A 27 23.30 6.10 32.94
CA LEU A 27 22.73 6.71 31.74
C LEU A 27 22.39 5.54 30.79
N LYS A 28 21.10 5.22 30.67
CA LYS A 28 20.64 4.20 29.77
C LYS A 28 21.04 4.62 28.35
N GLU A 29 21.98 3.91 27.78
CA GLU A 29 22.48 4.22 26.44
C GLU A 29 21.25 4.23 25.46
N VAL A 30 20.99 5.39 24.86
CA VAL A 30 19.89 5.56 23.93
C VAL A 30 20.29 4.91 22.62
N TYR A 31 19.49 3.93 22.16
CA TYR A 31 19.73 3.30 20.88
C TYR A 31 19.56 4.34 19.76
N PRO A 32 20.49 4.40 18.78
CA PRO A 32 20.55 5.55 17.88
C PRO A 32 19.51 5.57 16.78
N ILE A 33 18.75 4.49 16.58
CA ILE A 33 17.68 4.35 15.57
C ILE A 33 16.37 4.13 16.30
N SER A 34 15.34 4.89 15.94
CA SER A 34 13.99 4.74 16.47
C SER A 34 12.92 5.03 15.39
N ASP A 35 11.67 4.75 15.71
CA ASP A 35 10.49 5.09 14.90
C ASP A 35 10.63 4.68 13.42
N VAL A 36 11.13 3.46 13.20
CA VAL A 36 11.20 2.89 11.85
C VAL A 36 9.78 2.67 11.32
N ASN A 37 9.47 3.29 10.18
CA ASN A 37 8.16 3.20 9.53
C ASN A 37 8.28 2.79 8.06
N PHE A 38 7.24 2.11 7.59
CA PHE A 38 7.08 1.73 6.19
C PHE A 38 5.64 1.93 5.74
N HIS A 39 5.47 2.44 4.51
CA HIS A 39 4.17 2.52 3.86
C HIS A 39 4.28 2.16 2.37
N TYR A 40 3.38 1.31 1.90
CA TYR A 40 3.17 1.07 0.47
C TYR A 40 2.13 2.05 -0.06
N LEU A 41 2.58 3.07 -0.79
CA LEU A 41 1.73 4.09 -1.43
C LEU A 41 1.18 3.53 -2.75
N GLN A 42 0.16 2.68 -2.67
CA GLN A 42 -0.36 1.86 -3.77
C GLN A 42 -0.78 2.70 -4.99
N ALA A 43 -1.46 3.83 -4.77
CA ALA A 43 -1.92 4.70 -5.86
C ALA A 43 -0.80 5.24 -6.77
N SER A 44 0.40 5.43 -6.20
CA SER A 44 1.57 5.91 -6.95
C SER A 44 2.62 4.82 -7.21
N ASN A 45 2.34 3.60 -6.79
CA ASN A 45 3.25 2.45 -6.79
C ASN A 45 4.63 2.81 -6.22
N LYS A 46 4.63 3.50 -5.07
CA LYS A 46 5.83 3.93 -4.36
C LYS A 46 5.90 3.32 -2.97
N LEU A 47 7.11 3.07 -2.53
CA LEU A 47 7.43 2.69 -1.17
C LEU A 47 7.94 3.93 -0.42
N PHE A 48 7.53 4.08 0.82
CA PHE A 48 8.01 5.11 1.73
C PHE A 48 8.62 4.41 2.93
N VAL A 49 9.84 4.82 3.29
CA VAL A 49 10.53 4.37 4.49
C VAL A 49 10.99 5.60 5.27
N SER A 50 10.87 5.57 6.59
CA SER A 50 11.45 6.58 7.47
C SER A 50 11.98 5.98 8.75
N ALA A 51 12.93 6.70 9.39
CA ALA A 51 13.46 6.40 10.70
C ALA A 51 13.95 7.68 11.37
N ASN A 52 13.84 7.77 12.70
CA ASN A 52 14.43 8.83 13.48
C ASN A 52 15.82 8.42 13.98
N LEU A 53 16.80 9.31 13.88
CA LEU A 53 18.19 9.08 14.22
C LEU A 53 18.67 10.11 15.24
N ILE A 54 19.66 9.76 16.06
CA ILE A 54 20.36 10.75 16.87
C ILE A 54 21.58 11.30 16.12
N LYS A 55 21.88 12.58 16.33
CA LYS A 55 22.97 13.26 15.62
C LYS A 55 24.36 12.70 15.96
N ASN A 56 24.57 12.33 17.21
CA ASN A 56 25.86 11.81 17.69
C ASN A 56 25.65 10.55 18.50
N TYR A 57 26.45 9.53 18.24
CA TYR A 57 26.40 8.26 18.95
C TYR A 57 27.82 7.84 19.36
N GLN A 58 28.04 7.58 20.66
CA GLN A 58 29.32 7.19 21.22
C GLN A 58 30.52 8.04 20.72
N GLY A 59 30.34 9.35 20.70
CA GLY A 59 31.39 10.31 20.32
C GLY A 59 31.61 10.49 18.80
N SER A 60 30.85 9.82 17.94
CA SER A 60 30.91 9.99 16.49
C SER A 60 29.65 10.66 15.98
N SER A 61 29.74 11.52 14.96
CA SER A 61 28.63 12.14 14.28
C SER A 61 28.01 11.16 13.28
N LEU A 62 26.71 11.32 13.01
CA LEU A 62 26.02 10.59 11.94
C LEU A 62 26.50 11.06 10.57
N ASP A 63 26.98 10.13 9.74
CA ASP A 63 27.49 10.40 8.40
C ASP A 63 26.44 10.11 7.32
N SER A 64 25.75 8.97 7.43
CA SER A 64 24.74 8.57 6.44
C SER A 64 23.76 7.56 7.01
N VAL A 65 22.58 7.53 6.41
CA VAL A 65 21.50 6.59 6.74
C VAL A 65 21.01 5.91 5.45
N MET A 66 20.85 4.60 5.52
CA MET A 66 20.39 3.79 4.39
C MET A 66 19.31 2.83 4.86
N VAL A 67 18.39 2.47 3.96
CA VAL A 67 17.54 1.30 4.13
C VAL A 67 18.12 0.14 3.31
N LEU A 68 18.23 -1.01 3.95
CA LEU A 68 18.54 -2.29 3.34
C LEU A 68 17.21 -3.00 3.09
N TRP A 69 16.65 -2.81 1.89
CA TRP A 69 15.34 -3.30 1.50
C TRP A 69 15.41 -4.73 0.97
N ARG A 70 14.65 -5.68 1.53
CA ARG A 70 14.60 -7.09 1.13
C ARG A 70 13.27 -7.50 0.48
N GLY A 71 12.29 -6.59 0.42
CA GLY A 71 10.98 -6.94 -0.12
C GLY A 71 10.27 -8.00 0.73
N VAL A 72 9.60 -8.92 0.09
CA VAL A 72 8.73 -9.92 0.72
C VAL A 72 9.46 -11.18 1.23
N LYS A 73 10.79 -11.25 1.09
CA LYS A 73 11.58 -12.41 1.58
C LYS A 73 12.81 -11.94 2.36
N LEU A 74 12.87 -12.30 3.63
CA LEU A 74 14.00 -11.97 4.51
C LEU A 74 15.36 -12.46 3.96
N SER A 75 15.39 -13.56 3.21
CA SER A 75 16.60 -14.16 2.65
C SER A 75 17.11 -13.46 1.38
N ASN A 76 16.38 -12.49 0.83
CA ASN A 76 16.84 -11.77 -0.35
C ASN A 76 18.09 -10.93 -0.05
N THR A 77 18.96 -10.80 -1.06
CA THR A 77 20.01 -9.76 -1.04
C THR A 77 19.33 -8.40 -1.01
N ALA A 78 19.71 -7.54 -0.08
CA ALA A 78 19.06 -6.27 0.09
C ALA A 78 19.42 -5.26 -1.01
N ASP A 79 18.44 -4.52 -1.49
CA ASP A 79 18.66 -3.26 -2.17
C ASP A 79 19.11 -2.22 -1.13
N THR A 80 20.15 -1.43 -1.45
CA THR A 80 20.64 -0.37 -0.56
C THR A 80 20.21 0.98 -1.08
N ILE A 81 19.39 1.71 -0.30
CA ILE A 81 18.78 2.97 -0.71
C ILE A 81 19.08 4.02 0.37
N GLY A 82 19.72 5.14 -0.01
CA GLY A 82 19.98 6.25 0.92
C GLY A 82 18.68 6.91 1.40
N LEU A 83 18.57 7.12 2.70
CA LEU A 83 17.54 7.96 3.30
C LEU A 83 18.05 9.39 3.40
N LEU A 84 17.14 10.35 3.28
CA LEU A 84 17.44 11.79 3.21
C LEU A 84 16.83 12.53 4.40
N ASP A 85 17.51 13.60 4.83
CA ASP A 85 17.03 14.58 5.80
C ASP A 85 17.30 15.99 5.21
N ASN A 86 16.68 16.28 4.05
CA ASN A 86 16.95 17.48 3.25
C ASN A 86 15.68 18.17 2.73
N GLY A 87 14.48 17.73 3.14
CA GLY A 87 13.19 18.27 2.71
C GLY A 87 12.74 17.83 1.30
N THR A 88 13.32 16.73 0.75
CA THR A 88 12.98 16.24 -0.59
C THR A 88 12.72 14.73 -0.63
N GLU A 89 12.16 14.23 -1.74
CA GLU A 89 11.96 12.81 -2.05
C GLU A 89 11.26 11.98 -0.94
N GLY A 90 10.38 12.60 -0.17
CA GLY A 90 9.66 11.95 0.93
C GLY A 90 10.00 12.52 2.28
N ASP A 91 11.18 13.10 2.44
CA ASP A 91 11.49 13.91 3.60
C ASP A 91 10.69 15.23 3.56
N MET A 92 10.07 15.59 4.68
CA MET A 92 9.21 16.76 4.77
C MET A 92 9.89 17.97 5.39
N ILE A 93 10.82 17.75 6.32
CA ILE A 93 11.46 18.81 7.10
C ILE A 93 12.97 18.57 7.13
N SER A 94 13.71 19.42 6.46
CA SER A 94 15.17 19.30 6.40
C SER A 94 15.81 19.49 7.78
N LYS A 95 16.74 18.61 8.14
CA LYS A 95 17.59 18.67 9.35
C LYS A 95 16.83 18.49 10.66
N ASP A 96 15.75 17.73 10.64
CA ASP A 96 14.99 17.38 11.84
C ASP A 96 15.37 16.01 12.42
N LEU A 97 16.36 15.32 11.80
CA LEU A 97 16.85 13.98 12.13
C LEU A 97 15.85 12.85 11.84
N SER A 98 14.79 13.14 11.10
CA SER A 98 13.87 12.17 10.56
C SER A 98 14.25 11.86 9.11
N TYR A 99 15.01 10.80 8.93
CA TYR A 99 15.51 10.37 7.63
C TYR A 99 14.46 9.59 6.88
N SER A 100 14.14 9.97 5.65
CA SER A 100 13.13 9.28 4.88
C SER A 100 13.41 9.23 3.37
N ARG A 101 12.71 8.33 2.66
CA ARG A 101 12.75 8.24 1.20
C ARG A 101 11.46 7.69 0.63
N LYS A 102 11.02 8.26 -0.51
CA LYS A 102 10.04 7.66 -1.42
C LYS A 102 10.74 7.15 -2.67
N PHE A 103 10.52 5.88 -3.01
CA PHE A 103 11.09 5.27 -4.22
C PHE A 103 10.07 4.39 -4.92
N PHE A 104 10.26 4.14 -6.22
CA PHE A 104 9.30 3.36 -6.99
C PHE A 104 9.41 1.87 -6.69
N ASN A 105 8.24 1.19 -6.56
CA ASN A 105 8.14 -0.27 -6.49
C ASN A 105 8.16 -0.86 -7.90
N LYS A 106 9.31 -0.80 -8.58
CA LYS A 106 9.50 -1.31 -9.95
C LYS A 106 10.95 -1.74 -10.20
N SER A 107 11.12 -2.67 -11.13
CA SER A 107 12.40 -3.36 -11.38
C SER A 107 13.54 -2.49 -11.92
N ASP A 108 13.25 -1.30 -12.42
CA ASP A 108 14.28 -0.32 -12.81
C ASP A 108 14.76 0.54 -11.63
N SER A 109 14.10 0.44 -10.49
CA SER A 109 14.43 1.21 -9.28
C SER A 109 15.00 0.33 -8.17
N ILE A 110 14.47 -0.89 -8.00
CA ILE A 110 14.85 -1.86 -6.97
C ILE A 110 14.77 -3.29 -7.52
N THR A 111 15.59 -4.20 -6.97
CA THR A 111 15.54 -5.63 -7.31
C THR A 111 14.37 -6.33 -6.61
N ASN A 112 14.12 -5.97 -5.34
CA ASN A 112 13.12 -6.60 -4.48
C ASN A 112 11.77 -5.89 -4.57
N VAL A 113 11.14 -5.97 -5.75
CA VAL A 113 9.80 -5.42 -5.99
C VAL A 113 8.77 -6.20 -5.16
N ILE A 114 7.82 -5.51 -4.54
CA ILE A 114 6.63 -6.16 -3.97
C ILE A 114 5.76 -6.62 -5.16
N PRO A 115 5.61 -7.94 -5.37
CA PRO A 115 4.77 -8.44 -6.45
C PRO A 115 3.28 -8.21 -6.17
N SER A 116 2.46 -8.20 -7.21
CA SER A 116 1.00 -8.09 -7.09
C SER A 116 0.34 -9.26 -6.35
N THR A 117 1.11 -10.33 -6.09
CA THR A 117 0.66 -11.52 -5.35
C THR A 117 1.18 -11.56 -3.91
N ALA A 118 1.79 -10.48 -3.42
CA ALA A 118 2.31 -10.44 -2.05
C ALA A 118 1.17 -10.36 -1.04
N LYS A 119 1.23 -11.21 -0.02
CA LYS A 119 0.16 -11.31 1.00
C LYS A 119 0.63 -11.01 2.42
N ASP A 120 1.94 -11.08 2.65
CA ASP A 120 2.48 -11.16 4.01
C ASP A 120 3.23 -9.89 4.41
N SER A 121 4.41 -10.10 4.96
CA SER A 121 5.25 -9.02 5.46
C SER A 121 6.32 -8.63 4.46
N VAL A 122 6.79 -7.39 4.59
CA VAL A 122 8.03 -6.92 4.00
C VAL A 122 9.11 -6.81 5.06
N PHE A 123 10.35 -6.94 4.64
CA PHE A 123 11.53 -6.95 5.50
C PHE A 123 12.50 -5.86 5.07
N LEU A 124 12.98 -5.10 6.04
CA LEU A 124 13.99 -4.07 5.83
C LEU A 124 14.89 -3.94 7.07
N SER A 125 16.02 -3.27 6.90
CA SER A 125 16.84 -2.82 8.03
C SER A 125 17.27 -1.39 7.77
N ILE A 126 17.31 -0.56 8.80
CA ILE A 126 17.93 0.75 8.74
C ILE A 126 19.41 0.58 9.12
N LEU A 127 20.28 1.12 8.32
CA LEU A 127 21.72 1.13 8.54
C LEU A 127 22.18 2.57 8.71
N ALA A 128 22.70 2.90 9.88
CA ALA A 128 23.25 4.22 10.21
C ALA A 128 24.78 4.12 10.39
N LEU A 129 25.52 5.02 9.76
CA LEU A 129 26.98 5.11 9.85
C LEU A 129 27.37 6.31 10.73
N TYR A 130 28.17 6.06 11.76
CA TYR A 130 28.72 7.03 12.68
C TYR A 130 30.26 6.94 12.70
N GLY A 131 30.93 7.68 11.84
CA GLY A 131 32.37 7.53 11.63
C GLY A 131 32.73 6.12 11.20
N THR A 132 33.45 5.38 12.00
CA THR A 132 33.84 3.99 11.75
C THR A 132 32.83 2.96 12.25
N LYS A 133 31.74 3.41 12.90
CA LYS A 133 30.74 2.54 13.50
C LYS A 133 29.54 2.38 12.58
N SER A 134 29.04 1.16 12.50
CA SER A 134 27.85 0.78 11.71
C SER A 134 26.81 0.20 12.65
N ILE A 135 25.66 0.84 12.74
CA ILE A 135 24.52 0.40 13.57
C ILE A 135 23.37 0.04 12.66
N SER A 136 22.76 -1.11 12.90
CA SER A 136 21.62 -1.56 12.09
C SER A 136 20.46 -1.98 12.96
N ASP A 137 19.24 -1.55 12.57
CA ASP A 137 17.98 -1.99 13.17
C ASP A 137 17.11 -2.64 12.12
N SER A 138 16.58 -3.83 12.40
CA SER A 138 15.78 -4.63 11.48
C SER A 138 14.31 -4.56 11.86
N ALA A 139 13.48 -4.35 10.86
CA ALA A 139 12.03 -4.26 11.01
C ALA A 139 11.31 -5.10 9.95
N ASN A 140 10.09 -5.53 10.29
CA ASN A 140 9.15 -6.11 9.35
C ASN A 140 7.80 -5.44 9.51
N PHE A 141 7.08 -5.30 8.40
CA PHE A 141 5.78 -4.66 8.35
C PHE A 141 4.80 -5.53 7.58
N LEU A 142 3.58 -5.66 8.10
CA LEU A 142 2.49 -6.29 7.36
C LEU A 142 2.07 -5.37 6.22
N LEU A 143 1.89 -5.94 5.03
CA LEU A 143 1.40 -5.19 3.87
C LEU A 143 -0.06 -4.76 4.04
N GLY A 144 -0.83 -5.48 4.85
CA GLY A 144 -2.25 -5.23 5.06
C GLY A 144 -3.08 -5.50 3.81
N ASN A 145 -4.17 -4.77 3.64
CA ASN A 145 -4.99 -4.83 2.44
C ASN A 145 -4.28 -4.14 1.28
N ILE A 146 -4.03 -4.89 0.21
CA ILE A 146 -3.53 -4.36 -1.07
C ILE A 146 -4.68 -4.41 -2.06
N ARG A 147 -5.01 -3.26 -2.64
CA ARG A 147 -6.12 -3.12 -3.57
C ARG A 147 -6.01 -4.04 -4.78
N PRO A 148 -7.12 -4.48 -5.36
CA PRO A 148 -7.12 -5.28 -6.57
C PRO A 148 -6.53 -4.53 -7.76
N LYS A 149 -6.10 -5.28 -8.76
CA LYS A 149 -5.56 -4.76 -10.01
C LYS A 149 -6.25 -5.41 -11.20
N ILE A 150 -6.70 -4.58 -12.15
CA ILE A 150 -7.15 -5.06 -13.45
C ILE A 150 -5.91 -5.22 -14.34
N GLU A 151 -5.55 -6.47 -14.65
CA GLU A 151 -4.41 -6.80 -15.50
C GLU A 151 -4.72 -6.60 -16.98
N LYS A 152 -5.94 -6.93 -17.38
CA LYS A 152 -6.39 -6.86 -18.78
C LYS A 152 -7.90 -6.67 -18.85
N VAL A 153 -8.35 -5.87 -19.80
CA VAL A 153 -9.75 -5.79 -20.21
C VAL A 153 -9.85 -6.11 -21.70
N THR A 154 -10.71 -7.07 -22.05
CA THR A 154 -11.01 -7.44 -23.44
C THR A 154 -12.41 -7.01 -23.79
N VAL A 155 -12.53 -6.11 -24.76
CA VAL A 155 -13.76 -5.82 -25.51
C VAL A 155 -13.45 -6.21 -26.95
N PRO A 156 -14.04 -7.28 -27.48
CA PRO A 156 -13.57 -7.92 -28.72
C PRO A 156 -13.75 -7.05 -29.95
N VAL A 157 -14.64 -6.07 -29.87
CA VAL A 157 -14.97 -5.15 -30.96
C VAL A 157 -14.99 -3.71 -30.46
N THR A 158 -14.57 -2.78 -31.29
CA THR A 158 -14.67 -1.34 -31.02
C THR A 158 -15.88 -0.70 -31.66
N THR A 159 -16.47 -1.38 -32.65
CA THR A 159 -17.66 -0.90 -33.38
C THR A 159 -18.63 -2.06 -33.56
N ILE A 160 -19.91 -1.83 -33.25
CA ILE A 160 -21.00 -2.79 -33.38
C ILE A 160 -22.10 -2.17 -34.22
N GLU A 161 -22.56 -2.91 -35.21
CA GLU A 161 -23.73 -2.55 -35.98
C GLU A 161 -24.99 -2.93 -35.20
N ILE A 162 -25.97 -2.02 -35.13
CA ILE A 162 -27.31 -2.32 -34.59
C ILE A 162 -27.98 -3.35 -35.52
N PRO A 163 -28.52 -4.45 -34.98
CA PRO A 163 -29.25 -5.41 -35.79
C PRO A 163 -30.40 -4.76 -36.56
N SER A 164 -30.64 -5.23 -37.79
CA SER A 164 -31.82 -4.77 -38.54
C SER A 164 -33.11 -5.15 -37.79
N PRO A 165 -34.15 -4.32 -37.84
CA PRO A 165 -35.45 -4.63 -37.22
C PRO A 165 -36.01 -5.97 -37.63
N SER A 166 -36.58 -6.71 -36.67
CA SER A 166 -37.27 -7.96 -36.91
C SER A 166 -38.52 -7.75 -37.74
N THR A 167 -38.81 -8.69 -38.62
CA THR A 167 -40.07 -8.73 -39.35
C THR A 167 -41.21 -9.36 -38.55
N ASP A 168 -40.88 -10.11 -37.49
CA ASP A 168 -41.86 -10.65 -36.52
C ASP A 168 -41.92 -9.73 -35.30
N PRO A 169 -43.11 -9.14 -34.99
CA PRO A 169 -43.26 -8.21 -33.87
C PRO A 169 -43.04 -8.84 -32.48
N ASN A 170 -42.98 -10.19 -32.41
CA ASN A 170 -42.70 -10.89 -31.14
C ASN A 170 -41.23 -11.27 -30.97
N VAL A 171 -40.38 -10.94 -31.93
CA VAL A 171 -38.93 -11.25 -31.90
C VAL A 171 -38.14 -9.96 -31.95
N VAL A 172 -37.18 -9.84 -31.06
CA VAL A 172 -36.20 -8.73 -31.05
C VAL A 172 -34.87 -9.26 -31.54
N ASN A 173 -34.37 -8.73 -32.63
CA ASN A 173 -33.07 -9.09 -33.15
C ASN A 173 -31.96 -8.54 -32.24
N THR A 174 -30.95 -9.37 -31.95
CA THR A 174 -29.84 -9.04 -31.06
C THR A 174 -28.49 -9.40 -31.66
N VAL A 175 -27.45 -8.70 -31.23
CA VAL A 175 -26.07 -9.11 -31.40
C VAL A 175 -25.41 -9.18 -30.01
N GLU A 176 -24.66 -10.24 -29.78
CA GLU A 176 -24.03 -10.52 -28.49
C GLU A 176 -22.51 -10.59 -28.61
N PHE A 177 -21.83 -10.18 -27.57
CA PHE A 177 -20.38 -10.33 -27.47
C PHE A 177 -19.94 -10.43 -26.02
N LEU A 178 -18.84 -11.14 -25.79
CA LEU A 178 -18.27 -11.34 -24.47
C LEU A 178 -17.30 -10.20 -24.12
N VAL A 179 -17.48 -9.64 -22.95
CA VAL A 179 -16.55 -8.68 -22.31
C VAL A 179 -15.88 -9.37 -21.15
N THR A 180 -14.55 -9.28 -21.07
CA THR A 180 -13.81 -9.90 -19.97
C THR A 180 -12.85 -8.91 -19.30
N ALA A 181 -12.58 -9.15 -18.00
CA ALA A 181 -11.57 -8.45 -17.23
C ALA A 181 -10.80 -9.47 -16.39
N VAL A 182 -9.49 -9.57 -16.63
CA VAL A 182 -8.59 -10.35 -15.78
C VAL A 182 -8.18 -9.49 -14.60
N VAL A 183 -8.44 -9.98 -13.39
CA VAL A 183 -8.20 -9.27 -12.13
C VAL A 183 -7.31 -10.11 -11.23
N SER A 184 -6.38 -9.49 -10.56
CA SER A 184 -5.59 -10.06 -9.48
C SER A 184 -5.79 -9.27 -8.20
N ASP A 185 -5.74 -9.96 -7.07
CA ASP A 185 -5.69 -9.34 -5.74
C ASP A 185 -4.61 -10.01 -4.91
N PRO A 186 -3.66 -9.25 -4.32
CA PRO A 186 -2.62 -9.83 -3.47
C PRO A 186 -3.15 -10.53 -2.22
N ASN A 187 -4.32 -10.17 -1.74
CA ASN A 187 -4.99 -10.82 -0.61
C ASN A 187 -5.73 -12.11 -1.03
N GLY A 188 -5.82 -12.37 -2.33
CA GLY A 188 -6.46 -13.53 -2.96
C GLY A 188 -7.64 -13.12 -3.82
N ILE A 189 -7.99 -13.96 -4.82
CA ILE A 189 -9.11 -13.66 -5.71
C ILE A 189 -10.44 -13.64 -4.94
N ASP A 190 -10.55 -14.39 -3.86
CA ASP A 190 -11.71 -14.40 -2.97
C ASP A 190 -11.92 -13.06 -2.22
N ASP A 191 -10.90 -12.18 -2.16
CA ASP A 191 -11.04 -10.83 -1.61
C ASP A 191 -11.64 -9.83 -2.61
N VAL A 192 -11.70 -10.17 -3.89
CA VAL A 192 -12.36 -9.35 -4.90
C VAL A 192 -13.88 -9.43 -4.71
N LYS A 193 -14.47 -8.33 -4.26
CA LYS A 193 -15.91 -8.23 -3.99
C LYS A 193 -16.75 -8.12 -5.26
N ARG A 194 -16.25 -7.36 -6.24
CA ARG A 194 -16.92 -7.15 -7.53
C ARG A 194 -15.99 -6.56 -8.58
N VAL A 195 -16.25 -6.91 -9.81
CA VAL A 195 -15.68 -6.29 -11.01
C VAL A 195 -16.82 -5.74 -11.85
N PHE A 196 -16.67 -4.54 -12.40
CA PHE A 196 -17.75 -3.88 -13.11
C PHE A 196 -17.23 -2.83 -14.09
N PHE A 197 -18.11 -2.38 -14.97
CA PHE A 197 -17.90 -1.16 -15.75
C PHE A 197 -19.10 -0.23 -15.64
N ARG A 198 -18.85 1.05 -15.90
CA ARG A 198 -19.90 2.05 -16.14
C ARG A 198 -19.79 2.54 -17.57
N SER A 199 -20.93 2.78 -18.20
CA SER A 199 -21.02 3.25 -19.57
C SER A 199 -21.50 4.69 -19.62
N TYR A 200 -20.77 5.55 -20.30
CA TYR A 200 -21.09 6.96 -20.50
C TYR A 200 -21.33 7.22 -21.99
N ASN A 201 -22.52 7.72 -22.32
CA ASN A 201 -22.86 8.13 -23.69
C ASN A 201 -22.33 9.53 -23.96
N VAL A 202 -21.36 9.63 -24.87
CA VAL A 202 -20.68 10.90 -25.20
C VAL A 202 -21.63 11.87 -25.89
N GLY A 203 -22.52 11.38 -26.75
CA GLY A 203 -23.45 12.23 -27.52
C GLY A 203 -24.59 12.81 -26.67
N GLU A 204 -25.04 12.07 -25.67
CA GLU A 204 -26.12 12.48 -24.76
C GLU A 204 -25.59 13.12 -23.47
N ASP A 205 -24.25 13.20 -23.31
CA ASP A 205 -23.56 13.71 -22.09
C ASP A 205 -24.12 13.08 -20.80
N SER A 206 -24.37 11.77 -20.81
CA SER A 206 -25.07 11.11 -19.73
C SER A 206 -24.56 9.68 -19.46
N TRP A 207 -24.67 9.28 -18.20
CA TRP A 207 -24.37 7.92 -17.80
C TRP A 207 -25.55 6.99 -18.17
N MET A 208 -25.23 5.88 -18.83
CA MET A 208 -26.17 4.79 -19.02
C MET A 208 -26.52 4.14 -17.68
N ASN A 209 -27.71 3.58 -17.57
CA ASN A 209 -28.23 2.96 -16.35
C ASN A 209 -28.14 3.89 -15.11
N GLY A 210 -28.24 5.23 -15.32
CA GLY A 210 -28.11 6.21 -14.24
C GLY A 210 -26.74 6.19 -13.53
N GLY A 211 -25.68 5.69 -14.18
CA GLY A 211 -24.34 5.56 -13.62
C GLY A 211 -24.16 4.34 -12.72
N ASN A 212 -25.17 3.48 -12.61
CA ASN A 212 -25.03 2.24 -11.84
C ASN A 212 -24.04 1.28 -12.52
N PRO A 213 -23.22 0.55 -11.71
CA PRO A 213 -22.27 -0.39 -12.23
C PRO A 213 -22.93 -1.57 -12.95
N ILE A 214 -22.34 -1.97 -14.07
CA ILE A 214 -22.69 -3.18 -14.81
C ILE A 214 -21.66 -4.24 -14.42
N LEU A 215 -22.09 -5.28 -13.72
CA LEU A 215 -21.22 -6.29 -13.14
C LEU A 215 -20.70 -7.29 -14.16
N LEU A 216 -19.44 -7.71 -14.00
CA LEU A 216 -18.85 -8.91 -14.56
C LEU A 216 -18.78 -9.98 -13.48
N TYR A 217 -18.81 -11.25 -13.86
CA TYR A 217 -18.86 -12.40 -12.96
C TYR A 217 -17.73 -13.38 -13.22
N ASP A 218 -17.24 -14.00 -12.16
CA ASP A 218 -16.28 -15.12 -12.14
C ASP A 218 -16.98 -16.29 -11.42
N ASP A 219 -18.03 -16.82 -12.06
CA ASP A 219 -18.99 -17.76 -11.47
C ASP A 219 -19.00 -19.14 -12.14
N GLY A 220 -18.30 -19.30 -13.28
CA GLY A 220 -18.27 -20.53 -14.08
C GLY A 220 -19.56 -20.77 -14.86
N ASP A 221 -20.46 -19.77 -14.99
CA ASP A 221 -21.71 -19.87 -15.72
C ASP A 221 -21.55 -19.39 -17.18
N LYS A 222 -21.13 -20.31 -18.03
CA LYS A 222 -20.92 -20.04 -19.46
C LYS A 222 -22.16 -19.50 -20.16
N ASP A 223 -23.35 -19.94 -19.77
CA ASP A 223 -24.58 -19.61 -20.49
C ASP A 223 -25.16 -18.26 -20.08
N SER A 224 -24.90 -17.81 -18.85
CA SER A 224 -25.41 -16.56 -18.28
C SER A 224 -24.41 -15.42 -18.37
N SER A 225 -23.21 -15.60 -17.76
CA SER A 225 -22.17 -14.59 -17.72
C SER A 225 -21.14 -14.71 -18.84
N GLY A 226 -21.01 -15.90 -19.43
CA GLY A 226 -19.96 -16.25 -20.38
C GLY A 226 -18.69 -16.71 -19.72
N ASP A 227 -18.68 -16.83 -18.38
CA ASP A 227 -17.53 -17.29 -17.64
C ASP A 227 -17.31 -18.80 -17.78
N LEU A 228 -16.04 -19.20 -17.99
CA LEU A 228 -15.70 -20.60 -18.25
C LEU A 228 -15.29 -21.36 -16.99
N GLN A 229 -14.72 -20.65 -16.00
CA GLN A 229 -14.16 -21.30 -14.82
C GLN A 229 -14.22 -20.39 -13.61
N LYS A 230 -15.04 -20.75 -12.65
CA LYS A 230 -15.21 -20.02 -11.39
C LYS A 230 -13.90 -19.86 -10.63
N GLY A 231 -13.61 -18.64 -10.17
CA GLY A 231 -12.52 -18.32 -9.26
C GLY A 231 -11.14 -18.29 -9.92
N ASP A 232 -11.05 -18.19 -11.25
CA ASP A 232 -9.79 -18.11 -11.97
C ASP A 232 -9.27 -16.66 -12.15
N GLY A 233 -10.11 -15.67 -11.77
CA GLY A 233 -9.81 -14.25 -11.86
C GLY A 233 -10.13 -13.63 -13.21
N GLU A 234 -10.72 -14.36 -14.16
CA GLU A 234 -11.27 -13.81 -15.39
C GLU A 234 -12.78 -13.56 -15.21
N PHE A 235 -13.13 -12.33 -14.93
CA PHE A 235 -14.52 -11.89 -14.79
C PHE A 235 -15.11 -11.59 -16.16
N SER A 236 -16.30 -12.09 -16.44
CA SER A 236 -16.91 -11.95 -17.76
C SER A 236 -18.37 -11.51 -17.70
N ARG A 237 -18.85 -10.97 -18.82
CA ARG A 237 -20.25 -10.65 -19.08
C ARG A 237 -20.56 -10.69 -20.55
N THR A 238 -21.63 -11.41 -20.92
CA THR A 238 -22.26 -11.28 -22.25
C THR A 238 -23.02 -9.96 -22.31
N VAL A 239 -22.63 -9.11 -23.24
CA VAL A 239 -23.30 -7.84 -23.54
C VAL A 239 -24.17 -8.06 -24.77
N VAL A 240 -25.44 -7.63 -24.69
CA VAL A 240 -26.44 -7.74 -25.72
C VAL A 240 -26.79 -6.36 -26.25
N ILE A 241 -26.69 -6.17 -27.57
CA ILE A 241 -27.17 -4.98 -28.28
C ILE A 241 -28.40 -5.39 -29.05
N THR A 242 -29.51 -4.70 -28.85
CA THR A 242 -30.79 -4.98 -29.50
C THR A 242 -31.01 -4.07 -30.70
N GLU A 243 -31.92 -4.40 -31.56
CA GLU A 243 -32.38 -3.57 -32.68
C GLU A 243 -33.00 -2.23 -32.26
N ASN A 244 -33.35 -2.08 -30.98
CA ASN A 244 -33.95 -0.87 -30.41
C ASN A 244 -32.91 0.07 -29.78
N GLU A 245 -31.61 -0.30 -29.78
CA GLU A 245 -30.56 0.56 -29.25
C GLU A 245 -30.34 1.81 -30.10
N LYS A 246 -29.87 2.88 -29.48
CA LYS A 246 -29.52 4.12 -30.16
C LYS A 246 -28.06 4.10 -30.60
N PRO A 247 -27.76 4.59 -31.81
CA PRO A 247 -26.37 4.82 -32.20
C PRO A 247 -25.67 5.79 -31.26
N GLY A 248 -24.38 5.57 -31.01
CA GLY A 248 -23.61 6.48 -30.17
C GLY A 248 -22.19 6.00 -29.90
N THR A 249 -21.41 6.88 -29.29
CA THR A 249 -20.08 6.55 -28.77
C THR A 249 -20.16 6.45 -27.26
N PHE A 250 -19.73 5.31 -26.75
CA PHE A 250 -19.78 5.00 -25.32
C PHE A 250 -18.37 4.85 -24.75
N HIS A 251 -18.11 5.57 -23.67
CA HIS A 251 -16.91 5.41 -22.86
C HIS A 251 -17.21 4.46 -21.71
N TRP A 252 -16.56 3.31 -21.72
CA TRP A 252 -16.64 2.33 -20.65
C TRP A 252 -15.47 2.48 -19.69
N THR A 253 -15.77 2.56 -18.41
CA THR A 253 -14.78 2.66 -17.32
C THR A 253 -14.88 1.43 -16.43
N PHE A 254 -13.82 0.59 -16.44
CA PHE A 254 -13.74 -0.66 -15.69
C PHE A 254 -13.02 -0.43 -14.37
N GLU A 255 -13.54 -1.02 -13.30
CA GLU A 255 -12.99 -1.00 -11.96
C GLU A 255 -13.24 -2.34 -11.26
N ALA A 256 -12.32 -2.75 -10.38
CA ALA A 256 -12.48 -3.82 -9.42
C ALA A 256 -12.51 -3.24 -8.00
N GLN A 257 -13.27 -3.84 -7.11
CA GLN A 257 -13.35 -3.47 -5.70
C GLN A 257 -13.23 -4.70 -4.82
N ASP A 258 -12.41 -4.63 -3.77
CA ASP A 258 -12.28 -5.67 -2.75
C ASP A 258 -13.31 -5.54 -1.61
N PHE A 259 -13.31 -6.51 -0.68
CA PHE A 259 -14.17 -6.48 0.49
C PHE A 259 -13.77 -5.41 1.51
N SER A 260 -12.53 -4.92 1.47
CA SER A 260 -12.06 -3.77 2.26
C SER A 260 -12.46 -2.43 1.65
N SER A 261 -13.19 -2.44 0.52
CA SER A 261 -13.66 -1.28 -0.21
C SER A 261 -12.57 -0.48 -0.94
N ALA A 262 -11.39 -1.04 -1.14
CA ALA A 262 -10.38 -0.44 -2.00
C ALA A 262 -10.68 -0.72 -3.49
N TYR A 263 -10.35 0.23 -4.36
CA TYR A 263 -10.58 0.14 -5.79
C TYR A 263 -9.28 0.00 -6.57
N SER A 264 -9.34 -0.75 -7.67
CA SER A 264 -8.28 -0.78 -8.68
C SER A 264 -8.10 0.58 -9.35
N ASP A 265 -7.03 0.72 -10.15
CA ASP A 265 -7.00 1.79 -11.15
C ASP A 265 -8.08 1.57 -12.18
N THR A 266 -8.57 2.68 -12.78
CA THR A 266 -9.60 2.65 -13.80
C THR A 266 -9.01 2.29 -15.16
N VAL A 267 -9.60 1.31 -15.85
CA VAL A 267 -9.29 0.98 -17.25
C VAL A 267 -10.40 1.49 -18.16
N LYS A 268 -10.04 2.22 -19.20
CA LYS A 268 -11.01 2.82 -20.14
C LYS A 268 -11.03 2.06 -21.48
N ARG A 269 -12.23 1.90 -22.04
CA ARG A 269 -12.48 1.39 -23.39
C ARG A 269 -13.53 2.25 -24.09
N VAL A 270 -13.49 2.26 -25.40
CA VAL A 270 -14.47 2.97 -26.22
C VAL A 270 -15.23 1.94 -27.07
N LEU A 271 -16.54 2.05 -27.08
CA LEU A 271 -17.44 1.28 -27.93
C LEU A 271 -18.24 2.25 -28.80
N ILE A 272 -18.31 1.97 -30.10
CA ILE A 272 -19.14 2.69 -31.07
C ILE A 272 -20.28 1.78 -31.47
N VAL A 273 -21.51 2.21 -31.29
CA VAL A 273 -22.73 1.55 -31.71
C VAL A 273 -23.32 2.34 -32.90
N LYS A 274 -23.58 1.74 -34.04
CA LYS A 274 -24.03 2.40 -35.25
C LYS A 274 -24.98 1.54 -36.09
#